data_dcd46f09f7c7b57dc195777b4b4e9b8d
#
_entry.id   dcd46f09f7c7b57dc195777b4b4e9b8d
#
_cell.length_a   1.000
_cell.length_b   1.000
_cell.length_c   1.000
_cell.angle_alpha   90.00
_cell.angle_beta   90.00
_cell.angle_gamma   90.00
#
_symmetry.space_group_name_H-M   'P 1'
#
loop_
_entity.id
_entity.type
_entity.pdbx_description
1 polymer ?
#
loop_
_entity_poly.entity_id
_entity_poly.type
_entity_poly.pdbx_seq_one_letter_code
_entity_poly.pdbx_strand_id
1 'polypeptide(L)'
;MWYNGAGGDFLTHLLVVDDEVSILELIKNSLGKDGYLITVCQNADDVDIKKLHFYDLILLDVMMPGTDGFEFCKQIRNMVDCPILFLTAKTQGQFRLL
;
A
#
# COMPACT_ATOMS: atom_id res chain seq x y z
N MET A 1 -2.35 -11.55 9.84
CA MET A 1 -2.16 -11.43 11.29
C MET A 1 -0.78 -10.89 11.57
N TRP A 2 -0.69 -10.01 12.46
CA TRP A 2 0.60 -9.46 12.88
C TRP A 2 0.68 -9.47 14.39
N TYR A 3 1.88 -9.38 14.88
CA TYR A 3 2.12 -9.34 16.31
C TYR A 3 3.20 -8.30 16.57
N ASN A 4 2.98 -7.50 17.58
CA ASN A 4 3.91 -6.45 17.96
C ASN A 4 4.11 -6.50 19.47
N GLY A 5 4.86 -7.45 19.92
CA GLY A 5 5.15 -7.62 21.32
C GLY A 5 6.63 -7.69 21.55
N ALA A 6 7.00 -7.57 22.80
CA ALA A 6 8.40 -7.62 23.17
C ALA A 6 9.00 -8.95 22.76
N GLY A 7 10.20 -8.89 22.23
CA GLY A 7 10.98 -10.08 21.97
C GLY A 7 10.72 -10.79 20.68
N GLY A 8 9.81 -10.35 19.89
CA GLY A 8 9.53 -11.02 18.63
C GLY A 8 8.59 -10.21 17.81
N ASP A 9 8.96 -9.00 17.59
CA ASP A 9 8.05 -8.03 17.02
C ASP A 9 7.83 -8.28 15.55
N PHE A 10 6.59 -8.51 15.19
CA PHE A 10 6.13 -8.52 13.81
C PHE A 10 5.33 -7.27 13.61
N LEU A 11 5.86 -6.34 12.84
CA LEU A 11 5.16 -5.10 12.56
C LEU A 11 4.30 -5.29 11.32
N THR A 12 3.13 -4.70 11.33
CA THR A 12 2.28 -4.66 10.15
C THR A 12 2.98 -3.85 9.08
N HIS A 13 3.09 -4.42 7.90
CA HIS A 13 3.81 -3.79 6.80
C HIS A 13 2.83 -3.42 5.69
N LEU A 14 2.79 -2.16 5.35
CA LEU A 14 1.90 -1.62 4.33
C LEU A 14 2.69 -1.21 3.10
N LEU A 15 2.10 -1.45 1.94
CA LEU A 15 2.60 -0.89 0.69
C LEU A 15 1.63 0.18 0.24
N VAL A 16 2.14 1.36 -0.11
CA VAL A 16 1.34 2.46 -0.61
C VAL A 16 1.87 2.86 -1.98
N VAL A 17 1.02 2.81 -2.98
CA VAL A 17 1.39 3.16 -4.34
C VAL A 17 0.53 4.35 -4.78
N ASP A 18 1.13 5.50 -4.95
CA ASP A 18 0.44 6.73 -5.33
C ASP A 18 1.45 7.68 -5.97
N ASP A 19 1.09 8.31 -7.07
CA ASP A 19 1.98 9.22 -7.77
C ASP A 19 2.11 10.59 -7.07
N GLU A 20 1.25 10.90 -6.13
CA GLU A 20 1.33 12.15 -5.39
C GLU A 20 2.17 11.99 -4.13
N VAL A 21 3.34 12.61 -4.14
CA VAL A 21 4.28 12.53 -3.02
C VAL A 21 3.65 13.01 -1.72
N SER A 22 2.82 14.06 -1.79
CA SER A 22 2.17 14.59 -0.59
C SER A 22 1.26 13.56 0.08
N ILE A 23 0.58 12.73 -0.70
CA ILE A 23 -0.25 11.66 -0.16
C ILE A 23 0.61 10.59 0.49
N LEU A 24 1.70 10.22 -0.18
CA LEU A 24 2.63 9.22 0.37
C LEU A 24 3.20 9.68 1.71
N GLU A 25 3.61 10.95 1.79
CA GLU A 25 4.15 11.49 3.02
C GLU A 25 3.11 11.57 4.12
N LEU A 26 1.89 11.97 3.77
CA LEU A 26 0.82 12.05 4.74
C LEU A 26 0.55 10.68 5.36
N ILE A 27 0.42 9.66 4.53
CA ILE A 27 0.15 8.30 5.00
C ILE A 27 1.32 7.78 5.81
N LYS A 28 2.54 7.98 5.30
CA LYS A 28 3.74 7.52 5.99
C LYS A 28 3.88 8.14 7.37
N ASN A 29 3.63 9.44 7.48
CA ASN A 29 3.72 10.11 8.76
C ASN A 29 2.60 9.71 9.71
N SER A 30 1.38 9.60 9.19
CA SER A 30 0.21 9.30 10.02
C SER A 30 0.27 7.88 10.56
N LEU A 31 0.53 6.91 9.70
CA LEU A 31 0.52 5.51 10.10
C LEU A 31 1.85 5.07 10.72
N GLY A 32 2.94 5.71 10.33
CA GLY A 32 4.23 5.41 10.92
C GLY A 32 4.28 5.69 12.41
N LYS A 33 3.52 6.69 12.86
CA LYS A 33 3.44 7.01 14.29
C LYS A 33 2.80 5.89 15.09
N ASP A 34 1.95 5.10 14.44
CA ASP A 34 1.26 4.00 15.09
C ASP A 34 2.07 2.70 15.04
N GLY A 35 3.29 2.77 14.54
CA GLY A 35 4.19 1.62 14.54
C GLY A 35 4.15 0.77 13.30
N TYR A 36 3.41 1.17 12.27
CA TYR A 36 3.40 0.42 11.02
C TYR A 36 4.68 0.66 10.23
N LEU A 37 5.14 -0.39 9.55
CA LEU A 37 6.18 -0.23 8.54
C LEU A 37 5.52 0.11 7.22
N ILE A 38 6.02 1.13 6.55
CA ILE A 38 5.39 1.61 5.34
C ILE A 38 6.40 1.72 4.22
N THR A 39 6.13 1.02 3.13
CA THR A 39 6.90 1.13 1.89
C THR A 39 6.06 1.93 0.92
N VAL A 40 6.64 2.96 0.33
CA VAL A 40 5.95 3.82 -0.61
C VAL A 40 6.57 3.70 -1.99
N CYS A 41 5.72 3.74 -3.01
CA CYS A 41 6.14 3.75 -4.40
C CYS A 41 5.32 4.79 -5.14
N GLN A 42 5.95 5.51 -6.05
CA GLN A 42 5.27 6.56 -6.80
C GLN A 42 4.54 6.02 -8.03
N ASN A 43 4.87 4.82 -8.45
CA ASN A 43 4.18 4.18 -9.55
C ASN A 43 4.30 2.66 -9.41
N ALA A 44 3.48 1.95 -10.19
CA ALA A 44 3.43 0.50 -10.11
C ALA A 44 4.73 -0.17 -10.55
N ASP A 45 5.45 0.44 -11.46
CA ASP A 45 6.71 -0.14 -11.96
C ASP A 45 7.79 -0.16 -10.89
N ASP A 46 7.67 0.67 -9.87
CA ASP A 46 8.64 0.71 -8.78
C ASP A 46 8.39 -0.37 -7.73
N VAL A 47 7.28 -1.08 -7.83
CA VAL A 47 6.94 -2.12 -6.87
C VAL A 47 7.77 -3.37 -7.16
N ASP A 48 8.46 -3.85 -6.14
CA ASP A 48 9.20 -5.10 -6.26
C ASP A 48 8.24 -6.27 -6.08
N ILE A 49 7.88 -6.91 -7.17
CA ILE A 49 6.93 -8.03 -7.18
C ILE A 49 7.39 -9.15 -6.24
N LYS A 50 8.68 -9.35 -6.13
CA LYS A 50 9.22 -10.43 -5.29
C LYS A 50 8.97 -10.21 -3.81
N LYS A 51 8.68 -8.97 -3.41
CA LYS A 51 8.46 -8.62 -2.01
C LYS A 51 7.00 -8.47 -1.65
N LEU A 52 6.10 -8.71 -2.59
CA LEU A 52 4.68 -8.48 -2.35
C LEU A 52 4.13 -9.30 -1.18
N HIS A 53 4.66 -10.50 -0.97
CA HIS A 53 4.19 -11.37 0.11
C HIS A 53 4.54 -10.86 1.50
N PHE A 54 5.39 -9.85 1.61
CA PHE A 54 5.72 -9.26 2.90
C PHE A 54 4.68 -8.27 3.40
N TYR A 55 3.78 -7.84 2.54
CA TYR A 55 2.83 -6.80 2.92
C TYR A 55 1.55 -7.38 3.50
N ASP A 56 1.01 -6.69 4.49
CA ASP A 56 -0.23 -7.06 5.14
C ASP A 56 -1.41 -6.29 4.58
N LEU A 57 -1.15 -5.20 3.89
CA LEU A 57 -2.17 -4.37 3.26
C LEU A 57 -1.51 -3.57 2.15
N ILE A 58 -2.22 -3.44 1.05
CA ILE A 58 -1.75 -2.62 -0.08
C ILE A 58 -2.76 -1.51 -0.32
N LEU A 59 -2.27 -0.26 -0.28
CA LEU A 59 -3.05 0.91 -0.64
C LEU A 59 -2.63 1.34 -2.03
N LEU A 60 -3.57 1.40 -2.95
CA LEU A 60 -3.26 1.55 -4.36
C LEU A 60 -4.10 2.66 -4.98
N ASP A 61 -3.42 3.68 -5.51
CA ASP A 61 -4.10 4.74 -6.25
C ASP A 61 -4.54 4.18 -7.61
N VAL A 62 -5.79 4.45 -7.96
CA VAL A 62 -6.35 3.95 -9.23
C VAL A 62 -5.99 4.84 -10.41
N MET A 63 -5.63 6.07 -10.16
CA MET A 63 -5.41 7.05 -11.24
C MET A 63 -3.98 7.53 -11.25
N MET A 64 -3.10 6.70 -11.79
CA MET A 64 -1.69 7.04 -11.90
C MET A 64 -1.33 7.19 -13.38
N PRO A 65 -0.47 8.16 -13.71
CA PRO A 65 0.01 8.29 -15.08
C PRO A 65 0.72 7.02 -15.54
N GLY A 66 0.41 6.59 -16.75
CA GLY A 66 1.09 5.46 -17.37
C GLY A 66 0.66 4.09 -16.89
N THR A 67 0.16 3.96 -15.69
CA THR A 67 -0.27 2.67 -15.17
C THR A 67 -1.62 2.82 -14.50
N ASP A 68 -2.58 2.02 -14.96
CA ASP A 68 -3.90 1.96 -14.35
C ASP A 68 -3.82 1.12 -13.09
N GLY A 69 -4.23 1.69 -11.96
CA GLY A 69 -4.23 0.99 -10.68
C GLY A 69 -5.10 -0.27 -10.70
N PHE A 70 -6.20 -0.25 -11.44
CA PHE A 70 -7.03 -1.44 -11.57
C PHE A 70 -6.31 -2.56 -12.29
N GLU A 71 -5.59 -2.23 -13.35
CA GLU A 71 -4.81 -3.22 -14.09
C GLU A 71 -3.68 -3.78 -13.24
N PHE A 72 -3.01 -2.93 -12.49
CA PHE A 72 -1.97 -3.39 -11.57
C PHE A 72 -2.57 -4.31 -10.50
N CYS A 73 -3.74 -3.95 -9.98
CA CYS A 73 -4.41 -4.79 -9.00
C CYS A 73 -4.71 -6.18 -9.56
N LYS A 74 -5.16 -6.25 -10.80
CA LYS A 74 -5.41 -7.54 -11.45
C LYS A 74 -4.15 -8.38 -11.56
N GLN A 75 -3.03 -7.72 -11.86
CA GLN A 75 -1.75 -8.42 -12.00
C GLN A 75 -1.31 -9.04 -10.68
N ILE A 76 -1.48 -8.31 -9.58
CA ILE A 76 -0.96 -8.76 -8.30
C ILE A 76 -1.98 -9.50 -7.44
N ARG A 77 -3.27 -9.50 -7.81
CA ARG A 77 -4.32 -10.07 -6.96
C ARG A 77 -4.05 -11.50 -6.58
N ASN A 78 -3.54 -12.30 -7.51
CA ASN A 78 -3.25 -13.70 -7.26
C ASN A 78 -1.89 -13.93 -6.62
N MET A 79 -1.11 -12.88 -6.44
CA MET A 79 0.23 -12.98 -5.86
C MET A 79 0.23 -12.64 -4.38
N VAL A 80 -0.87 -12.10 -3.86
CA VAL A 80 -0.94 -11.66 -2.46
C VAL A 80 -2.20 -12.21 -1.83
N ASP A 81 -2.12 -12.42 -0.52
CA ASP A 81 -3.28 -12.83 0.28
C ASP A 81 -3.86 -11.66 1.05
N CYS A 82 -3.15 -10.55 1.09
CA CYS A 82 -3.59 -9.40 1.88
C CYS A 82 -4.65 -8.59 1.14
N PRO A 83 -5.41 -7.77 1.87
CA PRO A 83 -6.37 -6.86 1.25
C PRO A 83 -5.68 -5.82 0.40
N ILE A 84 -6.37 -5.40 -0.66
CA ILE A 84 -5.95 -4.28 -1.49
C ILE A 84 -7.05 -3.24 -1.40
N LEU A 85 -6.70 -2.05 -0.91
CA LEU A 85 -7.62 -0.93 -0.83
C LEU A 85 -7.25 0.08 -1.88
N PHE A 86 -8.25 0.58 -2.59
CA PHE A 86 -8.01 1.67 -3.52
C PHE A 86 -8.08 3.01 -2.82
N LEU A 87 -7.11 3.84 -3.15
CA LEU A 87 -7.13 5.24 -2.74
C LEU A 87 -7.90 6.02 -3.79
N THR A 88 -8.89 6.76 -3.34
CA THR A 88 -9.63 7.64 -4.23
C THR A 88 -9.39 9.08 -3.79
N ALA A 89 -8.12 9.47 -3.79
CA ALA A 89 -7.69 10.75 -3.24
C ALA A 89 -8.38 11.93 -3.90
N LYS A 90 -8.75 11.80 -5.14
CA LYS A 90 -9.44 12.88 -5.86
C LYS A 90 -10.86 13.09 -5.37
N THR A 91 -11.35 12.19 -4.53
CA THR A 91 -12.67 12.29 -3.92
C THR A 91 -12.54 12.28 -2.41
N GLN A 92 -11.68 13.13 -1.87
CA GLN A 92 -11.47 13.38 -0.45
C GLN A 92 -10.92 12.17 0.31
N GLY A 93 -10.06 11.41 -0.31
CA GLY A 93 -9.33 10.38 0.40
C GLY A 93 -10.16 9.18 0.82
N GLN A 94 -11.19 8.86 0.09
CA GLN A 94 -11.97 7.66 0.36
C GLN A 94 -11.21 6.41 -0.06
N PHE A 95 -11.56 5.31 0.59
CA PHE A 95 -10.93 4.03 0.32
C PHE A 95 -11.97 3.02 -0.11
N ARG A 96 -11.58 2.11 -0.99
CA ARG A 96 -12.42 0.98 -1.37
C ARG A 96 -11.65 -0.30 -1.18
N LEU A 97 -12.30 -1.24 -0.50
CA LEU A 97 -11.75 -2.58 -0.34
C LEU A 97 -12.11 -3.44 -1.53
N LEU A 98 -11.17 -4.18 -2.00
CA LEU A 98 -11.38 -5.14 -3.09
C LEU A 98 -11.39 -6.56 -2.58
#